data_f4de94be19aa0224b3dd6440e90e7f47
#
_entry.id   f4de94be19aa0224b3dd6440e90e7f47
#
_cell.length_a   1.000
_cell.length_b   1.000
_cell.length_c   1.000
_cell.angle_alpha   90.00
_cell.angle_beta   90.00
_cell.angle_gamma   90.00
#
_symmetry.space_group_name_H-M   'P 1'
#
loop_
_entity.id
_entity.type
_entity.pdbx_description
1 polymer ?
#
loop_
_entity_poly.entity_id
_entity_poly.type
_entity_poly.pdbx_seq_one_letter_code
_entity_poly.pdbx_strand_id
1 'polypeptide(L)'
;MIKIKTNKDFVSYLKTLLNRNTVYMWGEFGRLVTNNTIDGKKKQYPSHYDDTKVKYLKSLVGKNYYAYDCAGLIKSYFMSDYGNKKVSYIAGYDKDAYGITVGTASEKGDISTLPEEEGVLLYMKGHCGVYIGDGKVIECTSNQKISGIKYGKVCISNLSARPWKIWTKSKWLSYVKN
;
A
#
# COMPACT_ATOMS: atom_id res chain seq x y z
N MET A 1 16.97 5.05 22.50
CA MET A 1 16.59 6.16 21.60
C MET A 1 15.36 5.76 20.81
N ILE A 2 14.28 6.52 20.89
CA ILE A 2 13.11 6.31 20.02
C ILE A 2 13.53 6.75 18.63
N LYS A 3 13.64 5.82 17.69
CA LYS A 3 13.97 6.11 16.30
C LYS A 3 12.78 6.88 15.68
N ILE A 4 12.94 8.16 15.40
CA ILE A 4 11.95 8.96 14.69
C ILE A 4 11.82 8.39 13.29
N LYS A 5 10.60 8.07 12.90
CA LYS A 5 10.29 7.47 11.59
C LYS A 5 9.98 8.59 10.60
N THR A 6 10.82 8.71 9.59
CA THR A 6 10.70 9.80 8.61
C THR A 6 9.92 9.36 7.38
N ASN A 7 9.38 10.33 6.65
CA ASN A 7 8.82 10.12 5.32
C ASN A 7 9.83 9.47 4.36
N LYS A 8 11.13 9.79 4.50
CA LYS A 8 12.21 9.20 3.68
C LYS A 8 12.44 7.71 4.01
N ASP A 9 12.47 7.34 5.29
CA ASP A 9 12.55 5.93 5.71
C ASP A 9 11.36 5.13 5.16
N PHE A 10 10.17 5.73 5.21
CA PHE A 10 8.95 5.12 4.69
C PHE A 10 9.03 4.89 3.17
N VAL A 11 9.42 5.91 2.40
CA VAL A 11 9.56 5.77 0.94
C VAL A 11 10.67 4.78 0.59
N SER A 12 11.78 4.78 1.31
CA SER A 12 12.86 3.78 1.13
C SER A 12 12.35 2.36 1.32
N TYR A 13 11.55 2.11 2.36
CA TYR A 13 10.90 0.81 2.56
C TYR A 13 9.99 0.45 1.39
N LEU A 14 9.11 1.34 0.96
CA LEU A 14 8.19 1.08 -0.17
C LEU A 14 8.94 0.76 -1.45
N LYS A 15 10.04 1.45 -1.73
CA LYS A 15 10.91 1.17 -2.89
C LYS A 15 11.50 -0.25 -2.85
N THR A 16 11.78 -0.82 -1.68
CA THR A 16 12.24 -2.22 -1.58
C THR A 16 11.18 -3.22 -2.05
N LEU A 17 9.89 -2.87 -1.91
CA LEU A 17 8.79 -3.76 -2.32
C LEU A 17 8.66 -3.90 -3.84
N LEU A 18 9.16 -2.92 -4.61
CA LEU A 18 9.17 -2.98 -6.07
C LEU A 18 10.07 -4.11 -6.61
N ASN A 19 11.07 -4.51 -5.83
CA ASN A 19 11.99 -5.60 -6.17
C ASN A 19 11.53 -6.96 -5.64
N ARG A 20 10.36 -7.03 -4.99
CA ARG A 20 9.77 -8.28 -4.51
C ARG A 20 8.70 -8.79 -5.46
N ASN A 21 8.46 -10.09 -5.45
CA ASN A 21 7.26 -10.65 -6.05
C ASN A 21 6.05 -10.22 -5.23
N THR A 22 5.21 -9.35 -5.78
CA THR A 22 4.02 -8.85 -5.12
C THR A 22 2.77 -9.10 -5.94
N VAL A 23 1.63 -9.27 -5.27
CA VAL A 23 0.32 -9.43 -5.88
C VAL A 23 -0.74 -8.66 -5.10
N TYR A 24 -1.72 -8.11 -5.81
CA TYR A 24 -2.85 -7.45 -5.16
C TYR A 24 -3.82 -8.48 -4.59
N MET A 25 -4.06 -8.40 -3.28
CA MET A 25 -5.08 -9.17 -2.59
C MET A 25 -5.85 -8.26 -1.63
N TRP A 26 -7.16 -8.14 -1.83
CA TRP A 26 -8.04 -7.33 -0.96
C TRP A 26 -7.92 -7.76 0.50
N GLY A 27 -7.69 -6.78 1.38
CA GLY A 27 -7.52 -6.99 2.83
C GLY A 27 -6.14 -7.48 3.25
N GLU A 28 -5.17 -7.61 2.34
CA GLU A 28 -3.80 -8.01 2.68
C GLU A 28 -2.88 -6.79 2.89
N PHE A 29 -1.86 -7.01 3.73
CA PHE A 29 -0.98 -5.94 4.23
C PHE A 29 0.50 -6.35 4.26
N GLY A 30 0.91 -7.26 3.37
CA GLY A 30 2.32 -7.66 3.20
C GLY A 30 2.65 -9.05 3.71
N ARG A 31 1.65 -9.91 3.89
CA ARG A 31 1.90 -11.31 4.26
C ARG A 31 2.27 -12.15 3.05
N LEU A 32 3.00 -13.23 3.32
CA LEU A 32 3.33 -14.23 2.30
C LEU A 32 2.04 -14.89 1.78
N VAL A 33 1.96 -15.08 0.46
CA VAL A 33 0.88 -15.81 -0.19
C VAL A 33 0.98 -17.30 0.14
N THR A 34 0.01 -17.80 0.89
CA THR A 34 -0.13 -19.21 1.28
C THR A 34 -1.57 -19.66 1.08
N ASN A 35 -1.83 -20.96 1.06
CA ASN A 35 -3.22 -21.44 1.02
C ASN A 35 -4.05 -20.86 2.16
N ASN A 36 -3.50 -20.80 3.37
CA ASN A 36 -4.21 -20.25 4.53
C ASN A 36 -4.55 -18.77 4.39
N THR A 37 -3.64 -17.94 3.83
CA THR A 37 -3.92 -16.51 3.59
C THR A 37 -4.99 -16.34 2.52
N ILE A 38 -4.96 -17.13 1.44
CA ILE A 38 -5.95 -17.09 0.37
C ILE A 38 -7.33 -17.53 0.88
N ASP A 39 -7.41 -18.70 1.51
CA ASP A 39 -8.68 -19.27 1.97
C ASP A 39 -9.29 -18.41 3.09
N GLY A 40 -8.46 -17.86 3.99
CA GLY A 40 -8.90 -16.91 5.02
C GLY A 40 -9.48 -15.63 4.42
N LYS A 41 -8.85 -15.07 3.38
CA LYS A 41 -9.36 -13.86 2.72
C LYS A 41 -10.60 -14.14 1.85
N LYS A 42 -10.68 -15.28 1.18
CA LYS A 42 -11.90 -15.70 0.48
C LYS A 42 -13.07 -15.83 1.45
N LYS A 43 -12.87 -16.40 2.64
CA LYS A 43 -13.90 -16.50 3.68
C LYS A 43 -14.32 -15.12 4.21
N GLN A 44 -13.36 -14.21 4.42
CA GLN A 44 -13.60 -12.88 4.97
C GLN A 44 -14.27 -11.93 3.95
N TYR A 45 -13.90 -12.04 2.67
CA TYR A 45 -14.32 -11.14 1.58
C TYR A 45 -14.71 -11.91 0.33
N PRO A 46 -15.78 -12.73 0.36
CA PRO A 46 -16.10 -13.66 -0.73
C PRO A 46 -16.34 -12.96 -2.08
N SER A 47 -16.89 -11.74 -2.08
CA SER A 47 -17.14 -10.95 -3.30
C SER A 47 -15.87 -10.48 -4.03
N HIS A 48 -14.72 -10.49 -3.36
CA HIS A 48 -13.44 -10.09 -3.94
C HIS A 48 -12.58 -11.28 -4.43
N TYR A 49 -13.04 -12.51 -4.23
CA TYR A 49 -12.29 -13.74 -4.48
C TYR A 49 -13.11 -14.78 -5.24
N ASP A 50 -13.35 -14.54 -6.54
CA ASP A 50 -13.93 -15.55 -7.41
C ASP A 50 -12.98 -16.75 -7.62
N ASP A 51 -13.49 -17.85 -8.15
CA ASP A 51 -12.72 -19.07 -8.28
C ASP A 51 -11.53 -18.94 -9.24
N THR A 52 -11.65 -18.10 -10.27
CA THR A 52 -10.56 -17.84 -11.23
C THR A 52 -9.40 -17.10 -10.55
N LYS A 53 -9.71 -16.08 -9.75
CA LYS A 53 -8.72 -15.35 -8.96
C LYS A 53 -8.08 -16.25 -7.91
N VAL A 54 -8.86 -17.05 -7.20
CA VAL A 54 -8.35 -18.01 -6.21
C VAL A 54 -7.40 -19.02 -6.86
N LYS A 55 -7.76 -19.59 -8.00
CA LYS A 55 -6.88 -20.49 -8.76
C LYS A 55 -5.56 -19.82 -9.13
N TYR A 56 -5.61 -18.59 -9.61
CA TYR A 56 -4.41 -17.82 -9.90
C TYR A 56 -3.55 -17.61 -8.65
N LEU A 57 -4.13 -17.14 -7.54
CA LEU A 57 -3.40 -16.90 -6.30
C LEU A 57 -2.76 -18.19 -5.75
N LYS A 58 -3.48 -19.33 -5.82
CA LYS A 58 -2.94 -20.64 -5.41
C LYS A 58 -1.75 -21.07 -6.26
N SER A 59 -1.68 -20.66 -7.53
CA SER A 59 -0.51 -20.91 -8.39
C SER A 59 0.75 -20.15 -7.98
N LEU A 60 0.62 -19.13 -7.13
CA LEU A 60 1.74 -18.32 -6.58
C LEU A 60 2.30 -18.89 -5.28
N VAL A 61 1.60 -19.82 -4.64
CA VAL A 61 2.04 -20.44 -3.38
C VAL A 61 3.39 -21.14 -3.58
N GLY A 62 4.31 -20.94 -2.65
CA GLY A 62 5.68 -21.45 -2.73
C GLY A 62 6.65 -20.65 -3.61
N LYS A 63 6.19 -19.58 -4.28
CA LYS A 63 7.01 -18.73 -5.16
C LYS A 63 7.43 -17.40 -4.53
N ASN A 64 7.36 -17.29 -3.18
CA ASN A 64 7.73 -16.10 -2.42
C ASN A 64 7.00 -14.81 -2.84
N TYR A 65 5.70 -14.93 -3.15
CA TYR A 65 4.84 -13.77 -3.38
C TYR A 65 4.32 -13.19 -2.07
N TYR A 66 4.31 -11.86 -1.98
CA TYR A 66 3.75 -11.11 -0.88
C TYR A 66 2.50 -10.35 -1.34
N ALA A 67 1.45 -10.40 -0.53
CA ALA A 67 0.16 -9.84 -0.88
C ALA A 67 -0.12 -8.51 -0.18
N TYR A 68 -0.63 -7.54 -0.94
CA TYR A 68 -1.02 -6.22 -0.47
C TYR A 68 -2.34 -5.79 -1.11
N ASP A 69 -3.12 -4.96 -0.44
CA ASP A 69 -4.06 -4.04 -1.08
C ASP A 69 -3.50 -2.60 -1.03
N CYS A 70 -4.29 -1.61 -1.47
CA CYS A 70 -3.82 -0.23 -1.51
C CYS A 70 -3.49 0.34 -0.12
N ALA A 71 -4.34 0.14 0.87
CA ALA A 71 -4.10 0.55 2.25
C ALA A 71 -3.07 -0.35 2.93
N GLY A 72 -3.06 -1.64 2.61
CA GLY A 72 -2.14 -2.64 3.11
C GLY A 72 -0.69 -2.34 2.75
N LEU A 73 -0.44 -1.74 1.59
CA LEU A 73 0.88 -1.25 1.21
C LEU A 73 1.42 -0.26 2.26
N ILE A 74 0.61 0.71 2.66
CA ILE A 74 0.98 1.72 3.68
C ILE A 74 1.07 1.08 5.07
N LYS A 75 0.07 0.27 5.45
CA LYS A 75 0.03 -0.43 6.74
C LYS A 75 1.24 -1.31 6.97
N SER A 76 1.75 -1.95 5.92
CA SER A 76 2.86 -2.91 6.02
C SER A 76 4.11 -2.31 6.66
N TYR A 77 4.39 -1.04 6.41
CA TYR A 77 5.51 -0.33 7.03
C TYR A 77 5.38 -0.28 8.56
N PHE A 78 4.23 0.11 9.05
CA PHE A 78 3.97 0.22 10.49
C PHE A 78 3.83 -1.16 11.15
N MET A 79 3.19 -2.10 10.47
CA MET A 79 2.95 -3.48 10.94
C MET A 79 4.21 -4.38 10.85
N SER A 80 5.30 -3.90 10.23
CA SER A 80 6.60 -4.58 10.18
C SER A 80 7.64 -3.92 11.11
N ASP A 81 7.22 -3.22 12.13
CA ASP A 81 8.13 -2.41 12.95
C ASP A 81 8.99 -1.51 12.05
N TYR A 82 8.29 -0.78 11.16
CA TYR A 82 8.91 0.16 10.21
C TYR A 82 9.91 -0.50 9.24
N GLY A 83 9.56 -1.68 8.78
CA GLY A 83 10.37 -2.44 7.83
C GLY A 83 11.48 -3.30 8.46
N ASN A 84 11.63 -3.29 9.79
CA ASN A 84 12.70 -4.02 10.47
C ASN A 84 12.36 -5.49 10.73
N LYS A 85 11.07 -5.87 10.73
CA LYS A 85 10.59 -7.21 11.05
C LYS A 85 9.64 -7.74 10.00
N LYS A 86 9.37 -9.04 10.07
CA LYS A 86 8.28 -9.65 9.32
C LYS A 86 6.95 -8.97 9.69
N VAL A 87 6.12 -8.68 8.70
CA VAL A 87 4.80 -8.07 8.90
C VAL A 87 3.93 -8.95 9.78
N SER A 88 3.34 -8.36 10.81
CA SER A 88 2.36 -8.98 11.70
C SER A 88 1.19 -8.03 11.95
N TYR A 89 -0.02 -8.58 12.14
CA TYR A 89 -1.22 -7.77 12.35
C TYR A 89 -1.12 -6.92 13.61
N ILE A 90 -1.40 -5.63 13.48
CA ILE A 90 -1.50 -4.67 14.59
C ILE A 90 -2.79 -3.86 14.39
N ALA A 91 -3.78 -4.08 15.26
CA ALA A 91 -5.12 -3.49 15.14
C ALA A 91 -5.12 -1.95 15.04
N GLY A 92 -4.20 -1.26 15.73
CA GLY A 92 -4.07 0.19 15.70
C GLY A 92 -3.78 0.77 14.31
N TYR A 93 -3.13 0.00 13.44
CA TYR A 93 -2.82 0.38 12.05
C TYR A 93 -3.81 -0.19 11.03
N ASP A 94 -4.77 -1.02 11.44
CA ASP A 94 -5.72 -1.62 10.51
C ASP A 94 -6.83 -0.62 10.16
N LYS A 95 -6.60 0.08 9.06
CA LYS A 95 -7.46 1.13 8.51
C LYS A 95 -7.69 0.90 7.03
N ASP A 96 -8.85 1.34 6.52
CA ASP A 96 -9.11 1.40 5.09
C ASP A 96 -8.35 2.57 4.41
N ALA A 97 -8.57 2.75 3.11
CA ALA A 97 -7.88 3.80 2.34
C ALA A 97 -8.15 5.21 2.87
N TYR A 98 -9.37 5.52 3.31
CA TYR A 98 -9.70 6.80 3.91
C TYR A 98 -9.07 6.94 5.30
N GLY A 99 -9.22 5.93 6.12
CA GLY A 99 -8.70 5.92 7.50
C GLY A 99 -7.19 6.04 7.58
N ILE A 100 -6.43 5.34 6.68
CA ILE A 100 -4.96 5.37 6.69
C ILE A 100 -4.40 6.68 6.13
N THR A 101 -5.15 7.39 5.29
CA THR A 101 -4.77 8.67 4.69
C THR A 101 -5.42 9.84 5.44
N VAL A 102 -6.65 10.16 5.15
CA VAL A 102 -7.35 11.33 5.72
C VAL A 102 -7.58 11.19 7.23
N GLY A 103 -7.89 9.98 7.70
CA GLY A 103 -8.13 9.70 9.12
C GLY A 103 -6.87 9.81 10.02
N THR A 104 -5.67 9.73 9.44
CA THR A 104 -4.40 9.89 10.19
C THR A 104 -3.69 11.20 9.88
N ALA A 105 -4.31 12.09 9.12
CA ALA A 105 -3.67 13.32 8.65
C ALA A 105 -3.32 14.26 9.81
N SER A 106 -2.06 14.71 9.84
CA SER A 106 -1.62 15.89 10.58
C SER A 106 -1.74 17.17 9.73
N GLU A 107 -1.63 17.01 8.40
CA GLU A 107 -1.78 18.06 7.41
C GLU A 107 -2.46 17.46 6.16
N LYS A 108 -3.30 18.23 5.48
CA LYS A 108 -3.97 17.78 4.25
C LYS A 108 -4.38 18.95 3.37
N GLY A 109 -4.55 18.68 2.08
CA GLY A 109 -5.04 19.66 1.11
C GLY A 109 -5.64 19.02 -0.13
N ASP A 110 -6.19 19.86 -0.99
CA ASP A 110 -6.64 19.46 -2.33
C ASP A 110 -5.43 19.05 -3.17
N ILE A 111 -5.62 18.10 -4.08
CA ILE A 111 -4.52 17.56 -4.91
C ILE A 111 -3.82 18.66 -5.74
N SER A 112 -4.52 19.74 -6.11
CA SER A 112 -3.93 20.86 -6.82
C SER A 112 -2.86 21.62 -6.02
N THR A 113 -2.83 21.42 -4.70
CA THR A 113 -1.85 22.01 -3.77
C THR A 113 -0.83 20.99 -3.25
N LEU A 114 -0.70 19.85 -3.94
CA LEU A 114 0.24 18.78 -3.54
C LEU A 114 1.67 19.35 -3.39
N PRO A 115 2.28 19.24 -2.20
CA PRO A 115 3.68 19.65 -2.05
C PRO A 115 4.62 18.67 -2.76
N GLU A 116 5.72 19.18 -3.31
CA GLU A 116 6.79 18.37 -3.88
C GLU A 116 7.63 17.74 -2.75
N GLU A 117 7.04 16.78 -2.07
CA GLU A 117 7.60 16.13 -0.90
C GLU A 117 7.28 14.63 -0.89
N GLU A 118 8.30 13.79 -0.89
CA GLU A 118 8.10 12.34 -0.88
C GLU A 118 7.49 11.84 0.43
N GLY A 119 6.70 10.76 0.36
CA GLY A 119 6.04 10.17 1.51
C GLY A 119 4.67 10.78 1.84
N VAL A 120 4.24 11.79 1.08
CA VAL A 120 2.88 12.32 1.13
C VAL A 120 1.90 11.27 0.65
N LEU A 121 0.84 11.02 1.42
CA LEU A 121 -0.19 10.03 1.08
C LEU A 121 -1.23 10.68 0.17
N LEU A 122 -1.68 9.92 -0.81
CA LEU A 122 -2.71 10.34 -1.76
C LEU A 122 -3.98 9.53 -1.57
N TYR A 123 -5.11 10.20 -1.66
CA TYR A 123 -6.43 9.60 -1.53
C TYR A 123 -7.34 9.95 -2.69
N MET A 124 -8.07 8.97 -3.15
CA MET A 124 -9.30 9.08 -3.93
C MET A 124 -10.32 8.07 -3.40
N LYS A 125 -11.60 8.21 -3.75
CA LYS A 125 -12.65 7.28 -3.27
C LYS A 125 -12.26 5.82 -3.57
N GLY A 126 -12.09 5.05 -2.51
CA GLY A 126 -11.80 3.61 -2.58
C GLY A 126 -10.34 3.26 -2.92
N HIS A 127 -9.41 4.23 -2.96
CA HIS A 127 -8.01 3.95 -3.27
C HIS A 127 -7.04 4.95 -2.61
N CYS A 128 -5.82 4.49 -2.37
CA CYS A 128 -4.74 5.33 -1.87
C CYS A 128 -3.38 4.92 -2.47
N GLY A 129 -2.44 5.85 -2.41
CA GLY A 129 -1.06 5.67 -2.84
C GLY A 129 -0.12 6.59 -2.08
N VAL A 130 1.16 6.55 -2.42
CA VAL A 130 2.20 7.35 -1.78
C VAL A 130 2.98 8.13 -2.84
N TYR A 131 2.95 9.45 -2.76
CA TYR A 131 3.73 10.31 -3.63
C TYR A 131 5.23 10.18 -3.30
N ILE A 132 6.06 10.06 -4.33
CA ILE A 132 7.49 9.84 -4.17
C ILE A 132 8.35 10.90 -4.89
N GLY A 133 7.72 12.03 -5.25
CA GLY A 133 8.36 13.11 -6.00
C GLY A 133 8.25 12.93 -7.52
N ASP A 134 8.58 13.98 -8.25
CA ASP A 134 8.68 13.99 -9.73
C ASP A 134 7.42 13.46 -10.44
N GLY A 135 6.24 13.74 -9.89
CA GLY A 135 4.96 13.28 -10.46
C GLY A 135 4.78 11.75 -10.42
N LYS A 136 5.43 11.04 -9.51
CA LYS A 136 5.36 9.58 -9.36
C LYS A 136 4.69 9.15 -8.06
N VAL A 137 4.01 8.01 -8.13
CA VAL A 137 3.28 7.42 -7.02
C VAL A 137 3.64 5.94 -6.90
N ILE A 138 3.95 5.46 -5.70
CA ILE A 138 3.94 4.02 -5.39
C ILE A 138 2.55 3.65 -4.90
N GLU A 139 1.95 2.66 -5.52
CA GLU A 139 0.63 2.13 -5.17
C GLU A 139 0.59 0.61 -5.31
N CYS A 140 -0.31 -0.04 -4.59
CA CYS A 140 -0.70 -1.41 -4.87
C CYS A 140 -2.10 -1.41 -5.48
N THR A 141 -2.23 -1.91 -6.68
CA THR A 141 -3.49 -1.82 -7.44
C THR A 141 -3.81 -3.10 -8.19
N SER A 142 -5.12 -3.44 -8.23
CA SER A 142 -5.66 -4.50 -9.08
C SER A 142 -5.83 -4.08 -10.55
N ASN A 143 -5.68 -2.78 -10.85
CA ASN A 143 -5.84 -2.26 -12.21
C ASN A 143 -4.69 -2.73 -13.11
N GLN A 144 -5.00 -3.63 -14.04
CA GLN A 144 -4.02 -4.19 -14.98
C GLN A 144 -3.39 -3.14 -15.90
N LYS A 145 -4.13 -2.09 -16.29
CA LYS A 145 -3.60 -1.03 -17.16
C LYS A 145 -2.50 -0.22 -16.47
N ILE A 146 -2.55 -0.12 -15.15
CA ILE A 146 -1.55 0.60 -14.33
C ILE A 146 -0.43 -0.34 -13.89
N SER A 147 -0.78 -1.51 -13.35
CA SER A 147 0.20 -2.46 -12.80
C SER A 147 0.94 -3.28 -13.87
N GLY A 148 0.41 -3.36 -15.09
CA GLY A 148 0.95 -4.15 -16.18
C GLY A 148 0.68 -5.65 -16.09
N ILE A 149 0.08 -6.14 -15.01
CA ILE A 149 -0.21 -7.57 -14.81
C ILE A 149 -1.65 -7.81 -14.39
N LYS A 150 -2.17 -9.00 -14.79
CA LYS A 150 -3.48 -9.47 -14.34
C LYS A 150 -3.51 -9.59 -12.81
N TYR A 151 -4.59 -9.16 -12.20
CA TYR A 151 -4.81 -9.07 -10.75
C TYR A 151 -3.94 -8.06 -9.98
N GLY A 152 -2.94 -7.43 -10.63
CA GLY A 152 -2.22 -6.31 -10.06
C GLY A 152 -1.08 -6.65 -9.10
N LYS A 153 -0.35 -5.61 -8.72
CA LYS A 153 0.82 -5.67 -7.84
C LYS A 153 1.16 -4.30 -7.25
N VAL A 154 2.22 -4.24 -6.46
CA VAL A 154 2.90 -2.98 -6.11
C VAL A 154 3.65 -2.45 -7.34
N CYS A 155 3.43 -1.20 -7.69
CA CYS A 155 4.02 -0.57 -8.86
C CYS A 155 4.22 0.94 -8.68
N ILE A 156 5.01 1.53 -9.57
CA ILE A 156 5.07 2.98 -9.74
C ILE A 156 4.12 3.36 -10.87
N SER A 157 3.31 4.39 -10.63
CA SER A 157 2.46 5.03 -11.64
C SER A 157 2.74 6.53 -11.73
N ASN A 158 2.28 7.17 -12.81
CA ASN A 158 2.28 8.62 -12.89
C ASN A 158 1.17 9.19 -12.01
N LEU A 159 1.40 10.33 -11.38
CA LEU A 159 0.39 11.05 -10.61
C LEU A 159 -0.88 11.29 -11.44
N SER A 160 -0.72 11.64 -12.72
CA SER A 160 -1.81 11.87 -13.68
C SER A 160 -2.58 10.60 -14.09
N ALA A 161 -2.10 9.40 -13.76
CA ALA A 161 -2.77 8.16 -14.11
C ALA A 161 -4.06 7.93 -13.30
N ARG A 162 -4.30 8.72 -12.26
CA ARG A 162 -5.47 8.62 -11.40
C ARG A 162 -6.04 9.98 -11.01
N PRO A 163 -7.35 10.09 -10.81
CA PRO A 163 -8.01 11.32 -10.36
C PRO A 163 -7.91 11.46 -8.84
N TRP A 164 -6.68 11.55 -8.31
CA TRP A 164 -6.44 11.83 -6.90
C TRP A 164 -7.21 13.08 -6.46
N LYS A 165 -7.64 13.16 -5.21
CA LYS A 165 -8.46 14.25 -4.69
C LYS A 165 -7.80 14.99 -3.53
N ILE A 166 -7.21 14.25 -2.62
CA ILE A 166 -6.65 14.78 -1.37
C ILE A 166 -5.23 14.24 -1.21
N TRP A 167 -4.33 15.13 -0.80
CA TRP A 167 -3.04 14.73 -0.26
C TRP A 167 -3.04 14.89 1.26
N THR A 168 -2.26 14.05 1.95
CA THR A 168 -2.16 14.11 3.42
C THR A 168 -0.74 13.80 3.89
N LYS A 169 -0.34 14.43 5.02
CA LYS A 169 0.82 14.01 5.80
C LYS A 169 0.32 13.21 7.00
N SER A 170 0.82 12.00 7.17
CA SER A 170 0.42 11.15 8.29
C SER A 170 1.03 11.62 9.60
N LYS A 171 0.23 11.69 10.68
CA LYS A 171 0.71 11.97 12.05
C LYS A 171 1.67 10.89 12.59
N TRP A 172 1.80 9.77 11.91
CA TRP A 172 2.69 8.67 12.29
C TRP A 172 4.11 8.79 11.70
N LEU A 173 4.35 9.80 10.86
CA LEU A 173 5.63 10.07 10.23
C LEU A 173 6.13 11.48 10.57
N SER A 174 7.43 11.63 10.70
CA SER A 174 8.10 12.92 10.71
C SER A 174 8.49 13.30 9.28
N TYR A 175 7.99 14.43 8.80
CA TYR A 175 8.31 14.92 7.47
C TYR A 175 9.55 15.79 7.52
N VAL A 176 10.63 15.32 6.93
CA VAL A 176 11.91 16.03 6.80
C VAL A 176 12.07 16.48 5.35
N LYS A 177 12.36 17.77 5.17
CA LYS A 177 12.64 18.38 3.85
C LYS A 177 14.00 17.89 3.31
N ASN A 178 14.14 17.94 2.00
CA ASN A 178 15.42 17.73 1.32
C ASN A 178 16.37 18.86 1.61
#